data_3d66d6799f062032b446a1951e3640a0
#
_entry.id   3d66d6799f062032b446a1951e3640a0
#
_cell.length_a   1.000
_cell.length_b   1.000
_cell.length_c   1.000
_cell.angle_alpha   90.00
_cell.angle_beta   90.00
_cell.angle_gamma   90.00
#
_symmetry.space_group_name_H-M   'P 1'
#
loop_
_entity.id
_entity.type
_entity.pdbx_description
1 polymer ?
#
loop_
_entity_poly.entity_id
_entity_poly.type
_entity_poly.pdbx_seq_one_letter_code
_entity_poly.pdbx_strand_id
1 'polypeptide(L)'
;MMGIFLGIVAGLAVLFLLWLAAMGTRRGERQMALFRQYRYAHRGLHNIERGVPENSILAFRYAITGGFGAELDVHLTKDKRLVVAHDSFLDRLCGVHVRIEEQTLEELRKLTLQGTKETIPLLEEVLPLFCGKTPLIIELKVENGNYKELCEQTCKLLGTYRGDFCIESFDPRVLRWLKKNEPFILRGQLAENYTKSGAAPGFPFLARLAMTMLLPNFLTRPDFIAFRYEDRNILPVRLCCGLLKGQEASWTIRHQSELEVAEQAGSLVIFEGFLPKKRAEQPAASEQSQQGAA
;
A
#
# COMPACT_ATOMS: atom_id res chain seq x y z
N MET A 1 41.13 25.56 -14.17
CA MET A 1 40.32 24.36 -14.54
C MET A 1 40.07 23.42 -13.38
N MET A 2 41.09 23.01 -12.60
CA MET A 2 40.95 22.10 -11.43
C MET A 2 39.98 22.60 -10.35
N GLY A 3 39.97 23.90 -10.01
CA GLY A 3 39.05 24.48 -9.02
C GLY A 3 37.57 24.45 -9.46
N ILE A 4 37.30 24.70 -10.74
CA ILE A 4 35.94 24.63 -11.28
C ILE A 4 35.46 23.18 -11.26
N PHE A 5 36.31 22.21 -11.64
CA PHE A 5 35.99 20.79 -11.59
C PHE A 5 35.67 20.33 -10.17
N LEU A 6 36.50 20.67 -9.18
CA LEU A 6 36.24 20.36 -7.78
C LEU A 6 34.93 21.00 -7.27
N GLY A 7 34.64 22.24 -7.66
CA GLY A 7 33.36 22.88 -7.32
C GLY A 7 32.15 22.18 -7.87
N ILE A 8 32.19 21.71 -9.14
CA ILE A 8 31.10 20.93 -9.76
C ILE A 8 30.90 19.60 -9.03
N VAL A 9 32.01 18.88 -8.75
CA VAL A 9 31.92 17.59 -8.03
C VAL A 9 31.32 17.76 -6.65
N ALA A 10 31.76 18.78 -5.91
CA ALA A 10 31.21 19.10 -4.60
C ALA A 10 29.71 19.46 -4.67
N GLY A 11 29.30 20.26 -5.66
CA GLY A 11 27.88 20.60 -5.89
C GLY A 11 27.02 19.38 -6.19
N LEU A 12 27.50 18.47 -7.04
CA LEU A 12 26.78 17.21 -7.34
C LEU A 12 26.70 16.30 -6.11
N ALA A 13 27.75 16.22 -5.31
CA ALA A 13 27.75 15.45 -4.07
C ALA A 13 26.71 16.00 -3.06
N VAL A 14 26.63 17.32 -2.91
CA VAL A 14 25.61 17.97 -2.06
C VAL A 14 24.21 17.66 -2.56
N LEU A 15 23.95 17.80 -3.87
CA LEU A 15 22.65 17.48 -4.45
C LEU A 15 22.26 16.01 -4.24
N PHE A 16 23.21 15.10 -4.37
CA PHE A 16 22.99 13.67 -4.10
C PHE A 16 22.64 13.41 -2.63
N LEU A 17 23.37 14.04 -1.69
CA LEU A 17 23.07 13.92 -0.26
C LEU A 17 21.72 14.51 0.12
N LEU A 18 21.33 15.64 -0.48
CA LEU A 18 20.01 16.23 -0.30
C LEU A 18 18.90 15.30 -0.84
N TRP A 19 19.11 14.67 -1.98
CA TRP A 19 18.20 13.68 -2.52
C TRP A 19 18.06 12.46 -1.60
N LEU A 20 19.18 11.89 -1.10
CA LEU A 20 19.14 10.80 -0.12
C LEU A 20 18.35 11.20 1.14
N ALA A 21 18.58 12.40 1.65
CA ALA A 21 17.85 12.91 2.82
C ALA A 21 16.33 13.08 2.52
N ALA A 22 15.99 13.47 1.28
CA ALA A 22 14.60 13.66 0.86
C ALA A 22 13.84 12.34 0.79
N MET A 23 14.44 11.27 0.25
CA MET A 23 13.76 9.99 0.04
C MET A 23 13.59 9.14 1.32
N GLY A 24 14.23 9.52 2.43
CA GLY A 24 14.22 8.76 3.67
C GLY A 24 12.82 8.53 4.24
N THR A 25 12.60 7.33 4.77
CA THR A 25 11.39 6.94 5.49
C THR A 25 11.52 7.20 6.99
N ARG A 26 10.40 7.19 7.72
CA ARG A 26 10.41 7.16 9.18
C ARG A 26 10.81 5.74 9.65
N ARG A 27 11.68 5.65 10.64
CA ARG A 27 12.08 4.35 11.21
C ARG A 27 10.99 3.86 12.16
N GLY A 28 10.13 2.98 11.68
CA GLY A 28 9.04 2.36 12.46
C GLY A 28 9.24 0.86 12.65
N GLU A 29 10.48 0.38 12.91
CA GLU A 29 10.81 -1.04 12.91
C GLU A 29 9.92 -1.89 13.82
N ARG A 30 9.64 -1.44 15.04
CA ARG A 30 8.79 -2.18 15.98
C ARG A 30 7.35 -2.29 15.50
N GLN A 31 6.80 -1.20 14.97
CA GLN A 31 5.42 -1.14 14.51
C GLN A 31 5.22 -1.94 13.22
N MET A 32 6.23 -1.94 12.32
CA MET A 32 6.19 -2.75 11.09
C MET A 32 6.45 -4.24 11.33
N ALA A 33 7.00 -4.64 12.49
CA ALA A 33 7.32 -6.04 12.80
C ALA A 33 6.11 -6.97 12.74
N LEU A 34 4.95 -6.50 13.20
CA LEU A 34 3.70 -7.26 13.12
C LEU A 34 3.30 -7.47 11.65
N PHE A 35 3.35 -6.42 10.84
CA PHE A 35 2.95 -6.47 9.43
C PHE A 35 3.84 -7.41 8.60
N ARG A 36 5.13 -7.55 8.94
CA ARG A 36 6.07 -8.47 8.27
C ARG A 36 5.73 -9.96 8.48
N GLN A 37 4.93 -10.27 9.48
CA GLN A 37 4.53 -11.65 9.75
C GLN A 37 3.47 -12.17 8.76
N TYR A 38 2.79 -11.26 8.05
CA TYR A 38 1.72 -11.59 7.13
C TYR A 38 2.12 -11.37 5.68
N ARG A 39 1.43 -12.09 4.80
CA ARG A 39 1.32 -11.82 3.36
C ARG A 39 -0.05 -11.22 3.13
N TYR A 40 -0.16 -10.28 2.22
CA TYR A 40 -1.39 -9.53 2.00
C TYR A 40 -2.01 -9.93 0.68
N ALA A 41 -3.25 -10.42 0.70
CA ALA A 41 -4.02 -10.69 -0.50
C ALA A 41 -4.49 -9.35 -1.08
N HIS A 42 -4.01 -9.00 -2.28
CA HIS A 42 -4.38 -7.79 -3.01
C HIS A 42 -5.88 -7.79 -3.30
N ARG A 43 -6.63 -6.80 -2.79
CA ARG A 43 -8.10 -6.71 -2.88
C ARG A 43 -8.82 -7.94 -2.31
N GLY A 44 -8.26 -8.59 -1.28
CA GLY A 44 -8.71 -9.86 -0.75
C GLY A 44 -8.24 -11.08 -1.58
N LEU A 45 -8.50 -12.29 -1.10
CA LEU A 45 -8.15 -13.53 -1.82
C LEU A 45 -9.23 -13.85 -2.86
N HIS A 46 -9.26 -13.04 -3.91
CA HIS A 46 -10.26 -13.10 -4.97
C HIS A 46 -9.91 -14.11 -6.08
N ASN A 47 -10.92 -14.63 -6.74
CA ASN A 47 -10.81 -15.44 -7.95
C ASN A 47 -12.17 -15.44 -8.67
N ILE A 48 -12.30 -14.63 -9.72
CA ILE A 48 -13.57 -14.45 -10.41
C ILE A 48 -14.07 -15.73 -11.12
N GLU A 49 -13.17 -16.60 -11.58
CA GLU A 49 -13.55 -17.88 -12.18
C GLU A 49 -14.30 -18.78 -11.17
N ARG A 50 -14.06 -18.57 -9.88
CA ARG A 50 -14.75 -19.25 -8.76
C ARG A 50 -15.88 -18.41 -8.16
N GLY A 51 -16.27 -17.32 -8.80
CA GLY A 51 -17.33 -16.43 -8.33
C GLY A 51 -16.94 -15.56 -7.14
N VAL A 52 -15.66 -15.32 -6.93
CA VAL A 52 -15.12 -14.49 -5.83
C VAL A 52 -14.55 -13.21 -6.42
N PRO A 53 -15.30 -12.12 -6.51
CA PRO A 53 -14.81 -10.86 -7.05
C PRO A 53 -13.84 -10.16 -6.09
N GLU A 54 -12.97 -9.30 -6.65
CA GLU A 54 -12.05 -8.46 -5.86
C GLU A 54 -12.81 -7.48 -4.95
N ASN A 55 -12.19 -7.06 -3.85
CA ASN A 55 -12.75 -6.10 -2.89
C ASN A 55 -14.17 -6.48 -2.38
N SER A 56 -14.49 -7.78 -2.33
CA SER A 56 -15.77 -8.29 -1.82
C SER A 56 -15.65 -8.88 -0.42
N ILE A 57 -16.78 -8.94 0.29
CA ILE A 57 -16.84 -9.60 1.60
C ILE A 57 -16.36 -11.05 1.51
N LEU A 58 -16.69 -11.73 0.43
CA LEU A 58 -16.28 -13.11 0.20
C LEU A 58 -14.78 -13.25 0.02
N ALA A 59 -14.13 -12.36 -0.77
CA ALA A 59 -12.68 -12.35 -0.96
C ALA A 59 -11.93 -12.09 0.35
N PHE A 60 -12.44 -11.20 1.19
CA PHE A 60 -11.86 -10.92 2.51
C PHE A 60 -11.98 -12.10 3.47
N ARG A 61 -13.13 -12.78 3.48
CA ARG A 61 -13.31 -14.03 4.28
C ARG A 61 -12.32 -15.11 3.86
N TYR A 62 -12.07 -15.29 2.56
CA TYR A 62 -11.06 -16.23 2.08
C TYR A 62 -9.64 -15.83 2.47
N ALA A 63 -9.29 -14.55 2.43
CA ALA A 63 -7.99 -14.07 2.91
C ALA A 63 -7.77 -14.43 4.39
N ILE A 64 -8.75 -14.12 5.25
CA ILE A 64 -8.71 -14.42 6.68
C ILE A 64 -8.61 -15.94 6.94
N THR A 65 -9.42 -16.76 6.24
CA THR A 65 -9.40 -18.21 6.38
C THR A 65 -8.05 -18.80 5.96
N GLY A 66 -7.40 -18.19 4.97
CA GLY A 66 -6.04 -18.54 4.54
C GLY A 66 -4.93 -18.05 5.47
N GLY A 67 -5.25 -17.28 6.53
CA GLY A 67 -4.27 -16.69 7.44
C GLY A 67 -3.53 -15.49 6.83
N PHE A 68 -4.06 -14.89 5.77
CA PHE A 68 -3.49 -13.72 5.11
C PHE A 68 -4.07 -12.44 5.67
N GLY A 69 -3.26 -11.37 5.72
CA GLY A 69 -3.77 -10.01 5.71
C GLY A 69 -4.45 -9.71 4.37
N ALA A 70 -5.09 -8.58 4.26
CA ALA A 70 -5.59 -8.09 2.99
C ALA A 70 -5.16 -6.65 2.75
N GLU A 71 -4.96 -6.34 1.49
CA GLU A 71 -4.97 -4.97 1.00
C GLU A 71 -6.35 -4.68 0.42
N LEU A 72 -6.83 -3.45 0.54
CA LEU A 72 -8.12 -2.99 0.05
C LEU A 72 -8.11 -1.51 -0.31
N ASP A 73 -9.01 -1.13 -1.23
CA ASP A 73 -9.11 0.21 -1.79
C ASP A 73 -10.36 0.94 -1.29
N VAL A 74 -10.21 2.17 -0.83
CA VAL A 74 -11.31 2.96 -0.25
C VAL A 74 -11.60 4.21 -1.06
N HIS A 75 -12.86 4.36 -1.48
CA HIS A 75 -13.43 5.55 -2.11
C HIS A 75 -14.46 6.22 -1.20
N LEU A 76 -14.71 7.51 -1.45
CA LEU A 76 -15.74 8.29 -0.79
C LEU A 76 -16.90 8.55 -1.77
N THR A 77 -18.10 8.06 -1.45
CA THR A 77 -19.31 8.28 -2.26
C THR A 77 -19.80 9.72 -2.21
N LYS A 78 -20.77 10.07 -3.06
CA LYS A 78 -21.43 11.38 -3.08
C LYS A 78 -22.05 11.75 -1.72
N ASP A 79 -22.65 10.77 -1.04
CA ASP A 79 -23.26 10.91 0.29
C ASP A 79 -22.28 10.60 1.44
N LYS A 80 -20.97 10.66 1.15
CA LYS A 80 -19.87 10.59 2.13
C LYS A 80 -19.75 9.26 2.88
N ARG A 81 -20.09 8.16 2.21
CA ARG A 81 -19.89 6.82 2.73
C ARG A 81 -18.56 6.25 2.19
N LEU A 82 -17.86 5.50 3.02
CA LEU A 82 -16.61 4.84 2.65
C LEU A 82 -16.92 3.47 2.06
N VAL A 83 -16.70 3.32 0.76
CA VAL A 83 -16.92 2.07 0.02
C VAL A 83 -15.61 1.45 -0.42
N VAL A 84 -15.61 0.12 -0.57
CA VAL A 84 -14.40 -0.64 -0.92
C VAL A 84 -14.49 -1.11 -2.36
N ALA A 85 -13.71 -0.49 -3.24
CA ALA A 85 -13.58 -0.80 -4.66
C ALA A 85 -12.29 -0.20 -5.20
N HIS A 86 -11.71 -0.77 -6.27
CA HIS A 86 -10.45 -0.23 -6.83
C HIS A 86 -10.69 0.91 -7.80
N ASP A 87 -11.62 0.72 -8.75
CA ASP A 87 -11.82 1.68 -9.85
C ASP A 87 -12.83 2.75 -9.45
N SER A 88 -12.55 4.01 -9.77
CA SER A 88 -13.53 5.09 -9.65
C SER A 88 -14.70 4.90 -10.61
N PHE A 89 -14.44 4.41 -11.85
CA PHE A 89 -15.47 4.03 -12.81
C PHE A 89 -15.80 2.55 -12.73
N LEU A 90 -17.08 2.20 -12.72
CA LEU A 90 -17.57 0.84 -12.45
C LEU A 90 -17.78 -0.04 -13.68
N ASP A 91 -17.22 0.37 -14.84
CA ASP A 91 -17.34 -0.41 -16.10
C ASP A 91 -16.83 -1.84 -15.95
N ARG A 92 -15.63 -2.00 -15.40
CA ARG A 92 -14.97 -3.30 -15.26
C ARG A 92 -15.60 -4.14 -14.16
N LEU A 93 -16.01 -3.51 -13.06
CA LEU A 93 -16.53 -4.20 -11.88
C LEU A 93 -18.03 -4.51 -11.96
N CYS A 94 -18.81 -3.58 -12.52
CA CYS A 94 -20.27 -3.69 -12.52
C CYS A 94 -20.91 -3.61 -13.92
N GLY A 95 -20.11 -3.40 -14.98
CA GLY A 95 -20.62 -3.31 -16.36
C GLY A 95 -21.40 -2.03 -16.66
N VAL A 96 -21.28 -0.99 -15.81
CA VAL A 96 -21.98 0.29 -15.96
C VAL A 96 -21.00 1.45 -15.89
N HIS A 97 -21.18 2.46 -16.76
CA HIS A 97 -20.32 3.64 -16.82
C HIS A 97 -20.79 4.69 -15.82
N VAL A 98 -20.54 4.47 -14.55
CA VAL A 98 -20.84 5.42 -13.47
C VAL A 98 -19.62 5.56 -12.58
N ARG A 99 -19.51 6.73 -11.93
CA ARG A 99 -18.39 7.06 -11.06
C ARG A 99 -18.83 6.97 -9.60
N ILE A 100 -18.05 6.30 -8.76
CA ILE A 100 -18.35 6.08 -7.32
C ILE A 100 -18.64 7.40 -6.60
N GLU A 101 -17.79 8.41 -6.84
CA GLU A 101 -17.87 9.71 -6.16
C GLU A 101 -19.12 10.52 -6.55
N GLU A 102 -19.82 10.13 -7.61
CA GLU A 102 -21.04 10.76 -8.10
C GLU A 102 -22.29 9.98 -7.70
N GLN A 103 -22.15 8.79 -7.12
CA GLN A 103 -23.25 7.94 -6.69
C GLN A 103 -23.43 7.99 -5.16
N THR A 104 -24.67 7.80 -4.72
CA THR A 104 -24.99 7.51 -3.32
C THR A 104 -24.79 6.03 -3.01
N LEU A 105 -24.67 5.67 -1.73
CA LEU A 105 -24.61 4.27 -1.32
C LEU A 105 -25.83 3.47 -1.82
N GLU A 106 -27.03 4.06 -1.78
CA GLU A 106 -28.26 3.40 -2.23
C GLU A 106 -28.19 3.03 -3.71
N GLU A 107 -27.61 3.91 -4.56
CA GLU A 107 -27.41 3.64 -5.99
C GLU A 107 -26.38 2.54 -6.21
N LEU A 108 -25.25 2.57 -5.49
CA LEU A 108 -24.21 1.55 -5.59
C LEU A 108 -24.67 0.17 -5.12
N ARG A 109 -25.56 0.09 -4.12
CA ARG A 109 -26.11 -1.18 -3.61
C ARG A 109 -26.99 -1.93 -4.62
N LYS A 110 -27.43 -1.27 -5.68
CA LYS A 110 -28.17 -1.90 -6.77
C LYS A 110 -27.27 -2.63 -7.78
N LEU A 111 -25.95 -2.39 -7.69
CA LEU A 111 -24.95 -2.95 -8.58
C LEU A 111 -24.31 -4.19 -7.96
N THR A 112 -24.05 -5.19 -8.81
CA THR A 112 -23.35 -6.42 -8.41
C THR A 112 -21.96 -6.48 -9.02
N LEU A 113 -21.01 -7.06 -8.28
CA LEU A 113 -19.62 -7.18 -8.70
C LEU A 113 -19.47 -8.34 -9.69
N GLN A 114 -19.04 -8.05 -10.92
CA GLN A 114 -18.64 -9.00 -11.95
C GLN A 114 -19.69 -10.13 -12.19
N GLY A 115 -20.97 -9.80 -12.13
CA GLY A 115 -22.07 -10.75 -12.37
C GLY A 115 -22.30 -11.76 -11.23
N THR A 116 -21.70 -11.56 -10.07
CA THR A 116 -21.92 -12.39 -8.87
C THR A 116 -23.07 -11.86 -8.02
N LYS A 117 -23.25 -12.40 -6.81
CA LYS A 117 -24.19 -11.87 -5.80
C LYS A 117 -23.56 -10.86 -4.86
N GLU A 118 -22.24 -10.69 -4.94
CA GLU A 118 -21.53 -9.72 -4.13
C GLU A 118 -21.81 -8.30 -4.63
N THR A 119 -21.89 -7.35 -3.69
CA THR A 119 -22.03 -5.91 -3.97
C THR A 119 -20.83 -5.16 -3.44
N ILE A 120 -20.66 -3.89 -3.81
CA ILE A 120 -19.62 -3.03 -3.28
C ILE A 120 -19.84 -2.88 -1.76
N PRO A 121 -18.90 -3.36 -0.89
CA PRO A 121 -19.09 -3.27 0.54
C PRO A 121 -18.70 -1.90 1.09
N LEU A 122 -19.25 -1.55 2.26
CA LEU A 122 -18.76 -0.45 3.06
C LEU A 122 -17.48 -0.86 3.82
N LEU A 123 -16.58 0.07 4.05
CA LEU A 123 -15.42 -0.17 4.91
C LEU A 123 -15.85 -0.62 6.32
N GLU A 124 -16.93 -0.03 6.86
CA GLU A 124 -17.49 -0.41 8.17
C GLU A 124 -18.03 -1.85 8.23
N GLU A 125 -18.34 -2.48 7.07
CA GLU A 125 -18.75 -3.89 6.98
C GLU A 125 -17.54 -4.83 6.89
N VAL A 126 -16.42 -4.33 6.33
CA VAL A 126 -15.17 -5.09 6.16
C VAL A 126 -14.38 -5.16 7.48
N LEU A 127 -14.24 -4.04 8.18
CA LEU A 127 -13.39 -3.94 9.37
C LEU A 127 -13.67 -5.01 10.44
N PRO A 128 -14.94 -5.32 10.81
CA PRO A 128 -15.23 -6.36 11.81
C PRO A 128 -14.77 -7.76 11.42
N LEU A 129 -14.61 -8.04 10.13
CA LEU A 129 -14.14 -9.36 9.66
C LEU A 129 -12.70 -9.62 10.10
N PHE A 130 -11.86 -8.59 10.09
CA PHE A 130 -10.42 -8.65 10.37
C PHE A 130 -10.06 -8.43 11.84
N CYS A 131 -10.96 -7.86 12.63
CA CYS A 131 -10.70 -7.50 14.03
C CYS A 131 -10.20 -8.71 14.84
N GLY A 132 -8.98 -8.59 15.38
CA GLY A 132 -8.32 -9.63 16.17
C GLY A 132 -7.87 -10.86 15.37
N LYS A 133 -7.83 -10.80 14.04
CA LYS A 133 -7.43 -11.93 13.18
C LYS A 133 -6.17 -11.62 12.38
N THR A 134 -6.27 -10.84 11.32
CA THR A 134 -5.17 -10.50 10.42
C THR A 134 -5.17 -9.01 10.09
N PRO A 135 -4.01 -8.38 9.81
CA PRO A 135 -3.94 -6.95 9.58
C PRO A 135 -4.45 -6.54 8.19
N LEU A 136 -4.77 -5.25 8.08
CA LEU A 136 -5.19 -4.60 6.85
C LEU A 136 -4.15 -3.58 6.35
N ILE A 137 -3.98 -3.54 5.03
CA ILE A 137 -3.41 -2.40 4.30
C ILE A 137 -4.57 -1.70 3.60
N ILE A 138 -4.78 -0.42 3.89
CA ILE A 138 -5.92 0.36 3.39
C ILE A 138 -5.41 1.43 2.45
N GLU A 139 -5.66 1.28 1.14
CA GLU A 139 -5.35 2.31 0.17
C GLU A 139 -6.46 3.37 0.13
N LEU A 140 -6.10 4.65 0.25
CA LEU A 140 -7.03 5.77 0.04
C LEU A 140 -6.95 6.27 -1.39
N LYS A 141 -8.04 6.07 -2.15
CA LYS A 141 -8.21 6.50 -3.55
C LYS A 141 -8.69 7.94 -3.59
N VAL A 142 -7.79 8.84 -3.96
CA VAL A 142 -8.11 10.28 -4.07
C VAL A 142 -8.65 10.60 -5.44
N GLU A 143 -9.87 11.08 -5.48
CA GLU A 143 -10.53 11.51 -6.69
C GLU A 143 -11.00 12.97 -6.57
N ASN A 144 -10.83 13.77 -7.65
CA ASN A 144 -11.22 15.18 -7.69
C ASN A 144 -10.68 16.01 -6.50
N GLY A 145 -9.54 15.64 -5.93
CA GLY A 145 -8.93 16.36 -4.82
C GLY A 145 -9.59 16.18 -3.44
N ASN A 146 -10.44 15.19 -3.26
CA ASN A 146 -11.20 14.90 -2.04
C ASN A 146 -10.36 14.36 -0.87
N TYR A 147 -9.01 14.35 -0.98
CA TYR A 147 -8.09 13.71 -0.02
C TYR A 147 -8.36 14.06 1.44
N LYS A 148 -8.70 15.32 1.72
CA LYS A 148 -8.91 15.79 3.09
C LYS A 148 -10.14 15.12 3.73
N GLU A 149 -11.27 15.18 3.05
CA GLU A 149 -12.52 14.58 3.52
C GLU A 149 -12.42 13.06 3.61
N LEU A 150 -11.80 12.41 2.61
CA LEU A 150 -11.53 10.98 2.62
C LEU A 150 -10.69 10.57 3.85
N CYS A 151 -9.60 11.29 4.15
CA CYS A 151 -8.80 11.07 5.35
C CYS A 151 -9.61 11.26 6.64
N GLU A 152 -10.37 12.36 6.76
CA GLU A 152 -11.16 12.66 7.95
C GLU A 152 -12.21 11.58 8.25
N GLN A 153 -12.96 11.15 7.22
CA GLN A 153 -13.98 10.11 7.40
C GLN A 153 -13.34 8.75 7.70
N THR A 154 -12.27 8.39 7.00
CA THR A 154 -11.57 7.12 7.24
C THR A 154 -10.96 7.07 8.64
N CYS A 155 -10.24 8.10 9.07
CA CYS A 155 -9.61 8.12 10.39
C CYS A 155 -10.66 8.15 11.51
N LYS A 156 -11.79 8.83 11.31
CA LYS A 156 -12.92 8.81 12.26
C LYS A 156 -13.46 7.39 12.45
N LEU A 157 -13.65 6.64 11.37
CA LEU A 157 -14.10 5.25 11.43
C LEU A 157 -13.05 4.35 12.08
N LEU A 158 -11.79 4.46 11.67
CA LEU A 158 -10.68 3.67 12.18
C LEU A 158 -10.36 3.97 13.66
N GLY A 159 -10.71 5.13 14.19
CA GLY A 159 -10.56 5.48 15.60
C GLY A 159 -11.33 4.56 16.56
N THR A 160 -12.37 3.89 16.07
CA THR A 160 -13.14 2.89 16.83
C THR A 160 -12.74 1.45 16.52
N TYR A 161 -11.93 1.23 15.48
CA TYR A 161 -11.48 -0.10 15.07
C TYR A 161 -10.38 -0.61 16.01
N ARG A 162 -10.44 -1.90 16.36
CA ARG A 162 -9.49 -2.55 17.30
C ARG A 162 -8.56 -3.58 16.62
N GLY A 163 -8.56 -3.65 15.30
CA GLY A 163 -7.62 -4.47 14.53
C GLY A 163 -6.39 -3.71 14.12
N ASP A 164 -5.40 -4.44 13.63
CA ASP A 164 -4.17 -3.86 13.10
C ASP A 164 -4.35 -3.38 11.67
N PHE A 165 -3.90 -2.18 11.37
CA PHE A 165 -3.97 -1.60 10.03
C PHE A 165 -2.83 -0.62 9.77
N CYS A 166 -2.56 -0.41 8.49
CA CYS A 166 -1.82 0.75 8.00
C CYS A 166 -2.56 1.36 6.80
N ILE A 167 -2.24 2.61 6.49
CA ILE A 167 -2.85 3.34 5.38
C ILE A 167 -1.79 3.61 4.32
N GLU A 168 -2.15 3.42 3.03
CA GLU A 168 -1.29 3.82 1.92
C GLU A 168 -2.05 4.63 0.88
N SER A 169 -1.34 5.36 0.05
CA SER A 169 -1.91 6.10 -1.07
C SER A 169 -0.84 6.48 -2.10
N PHE A 170 -1.23 6.55 -3.37
CA PHE A 170 -0.44 7.21 -4.42
C PHE A 170 -0.36 8.72 -4.22
N ASP A 171 -1.38 9.31 -3.61
CA ASP A 171 -1.44 10.77 -3.41
C ASP A 171 -0.64 11.20 -2.18
N PRO A 172 0.48 11.91 -2.33
CA PRO A 172 1.29 12.35 -1.20
C PRO A 172 0.56 13.33 -0.26
N ARG A 173 -0.56 13.95 -0.69
CA ARG A 173 -1.36 14.82 0.15
C ARG A 173 -2.06 14.06 1.27
N VAL A 174 -2.47 12.80 1.02
CA VAL A 174 -3.01 11.87 2.04
C VAL A 174 -1.96 11.64 3.12
N LEU A 175 -0.76 11.23 2.74
CA LEU A 175 0.29 10.91 3.69
C LEU A 175 0.75 12.14 4.49
N ARG A 176 0.78 13.31 3.82
CA ARG A 176 1.09 14.58 4.51
C ARG A 176 -0.01 14.95 5.51
N TRP A 177 -1.27 14.71 5.17
CA TRP A 177 -2.40 14.93 6.06
C TRP A 177 -2.32 14.01 7.29
N LEU A 178 -2.08 12.70 7.08
CA LEU A 178 -1.89 11.71 8.15
C LEU A 178 -0.70 12.08 9.05
N LYS A 179 0.44 12.47 8.45
CA LYS A 179 1.61 12.92 9.23
C LYS A 179 1.27 14.04 10.20
N LYS A 180 0.40 14.97 9.79
CA LYS A 180 0.04 16.15 10.58
C LYS A 180 -1.04 15.87 11.61
N ASN A 181 -2.08 15.10 11.25
CA ASN A 181 -3.29 14.97 12.04
C ASN A 181 -3.36 13.63 12.79
N GLU A 182 -2.78 12.57 12.22
CA GLU A 182 -2.79 11.20 12.76
C GLU A 182 -1.37 10.59 12.73
N PRO A 183 -0.40 11.17 13.48
CA PRO A 183 1.01 10.80 13.38
C PRO A 183 1.32 9.37 13.83
N PHE A 184 0.43 8.73 14.57
CA PHE A 184 0.57 7.35 15.07
C PHE A 184 0.12 6.30 14.07
N ILE A 185 -0.69 6.66 13.07
CA ILE A 185 -1.07 5.75 11.99
C ILE A 185 0.15 5.48 11.10
N LEU A 186 0.44 4.21 10.88
CA LEU A 186 1.45 3.76 9.92
C LEU A 186 0.99 4.12 8.51
N ARG A 187 1.88 4.75 7.74
CA ARG A 187 1.55 5.24 6.39
C ARG A 187 2.58 4.83 5.36
N GLY A 188 2.10 4.35 4.23
CA GLY A 188 2.89 3.90 3.09
C GLY A 188 2.75 4.83 1.89
N GLN A 189 3.85 5.15 1.22
CA GLN A 189 3.82 5.81 -0.07
C GLN A 189 3.75 4.77 -1.17
N LEU A 190 2.61 4.69 -1.85
CA LEU A 190 2.48 3.93 -3.09
C LEU A 190 3.24 4.65 -4.21
N ALA A 191 4.05 3.90 -4.92
CA ALA A 191 4.83 4.42 -6.03
C ALA A 191 5.19 3.34 -7.05
N GLU A 192 5.48 3.80 -8.26
CA GLU A 192 5.95 2.99 -9.38
C GLU A 192 6.91 3.83 -10.23
N ASN A 193 7.44 3.27 -11.31
CA ASN A 193 8.21 4.04 -12.26
C ASN A 193 7.30 4.83 -13.21
N TYR A 194 6.81 5.99 -12.76
CA TYR A 194 5.91 6.87 -13.52
C TYR A 194 6.49 7.37 -14.86
N THR A 195 7.82 7.28 -15.04
CA THR A 195 8.42 7.65 -16.32
C THR A 195 8.26 6.57 -17.39
N LYS A 196 7.96 5.33 -17.00
CA LYS A 196 7.77 4.16 -17.88
C LYS A 196 6.35 3.63 -17.91
N SER A 197 5.65 3.62 -16.77
CA SER A 197 4.37 2.93 -16.61
C SER A 197 3.22 3.54 -17.40
N GLY A 198 3.36 4.79 -17.84
CA GLY A 198 2.23 5.54 -18.43
C GLY A 198 1.18 5.97 -17.39
N ALA A 199 1.32 5.58 -16.13
CA ALA A 199 0.49 6.08 -15.05
C ALA A 199 0.69 7.59 -14.87
N ALA A 200 -0.36 8.29 -14.50
CA ALA A 200 -0.39 9.75 -14.38
C ALA A 200 -0.11 10.51 -15.70
N PRO A 201 -0.83 10.20 -16.80
CA PRO A 201 -0.56 10.80 -18.12
C PRO A 201 -0.77 12.33 -18.13
N GLY A 202 -1.58 12.87 -17.21
CA GLY A 202 -1.82 14.32 -17.05
C GLY A 202 -0.72 15.08 -16.31
N PHE A 203 0.30 14.39 -15.77
CA PHE A 203 1.39 15.04 -15.03
C PHE A 203 2.58 15.38 -15.94
N PRO A 204 3.20 16.57 -15.79
CA PRO A 204 4.44 16.91 -16.47
C PRO A 204 5.55 15.89 -16.18
N PHE A 205 6.46 15.70 -17.14
CA PHE A 205 7.58 14.75 -16.99
C PHE A 205 8.39 14.93 -15.70
N LEU A 206 8.69 16.19 -15.33
CA LEU A 206 9.44 16.49 -14.10
C LEU A 206 8.68 16.06 -12.83
N ALA A 207 7.35 16.18 -12.80
CA ALA A 207 6.54 15.68 -11.69
C ALA A 207 6.58 14.15 -11.61
N ARG A 208 6.43 13.45 -12.74
CA ARG A 208 6.57 11.99 -12.82
C ARG A 208 7.96 11.52 -12.40
N LEU A 209 9.00 12.23 -12.83
CA LEU A 209 10.38 11.96 -12.41
C LEU A 209 10.55 12.15 -10.90
N ALA A 210 10.06 13.24 -10.34
CA ALA A 210 10.12 13.52 -8.90
C ALA A 210 9.42 12.41 -8.08
N MET A 211 8.27 11.93 -8.53
CA MET A 211 7.55 10.81 -7.90
C MET A 211 8.34 9.50 -8.02
N THR A 212 8.89 9.18 -9.19
CA THR A 212 9.78 8.02 -9.40
C THR A 212 11.02 8.07 -8.51
N MET A 213 11.57 9.27 -8.29
CA MET A 213 12.74 9.51 -7.45
C MET A 213 12.42 9.58 -5.95
N LEU A 214 11.18 9.29 -5.54
CA LEU A 214 10.70 9.30 -4.17
C LEU A 214 10.86 10.64 -3.44
N LEU A 215 10.91 11.75 -4.17
CA LEU A 215 11.02 13.09 -3.58
C LEU A 215 9.83 13.48 -2.68
N PRO A 216 8.57 13.05 -2.94
CA PRO A 216 7.46 13.32 -2.02
C PRO A 216 7.71 12.85 -0.58
N ASN A 217 8.57 11.86 -0.36
CA ASN A 217 8.91 11.34 0.96
C ASN A 217 9.46 12.43 1.90
N PHE A 218 10.10 13.47 1.37
CA PHE A 218 10.53 14.62 2.17
C PHE A 218 9.38 15.28 2.94
N LEU A 219 8.22 15.39 2.30
CA LEU A 219 7.01 15.98 2.90
C LEU A 219 6.24 14.96 3.73
N THR A 220 6.13 13.73 3.25
CA THR A 220 5.25 12.70 3.78
C THR A 220 5.89 11.89 4.90
N ARG A 221 7.20 11.65 4.85
CA ARG A 221 7.93 10.77 5.78
C ARG A 221 7.16 9.48 6.04
N PRO A 222 6.99 8.63 5.02
CA PRO A 222 6.24 7.39 5.17
C PRO A 222 6.98 6.39 6.08
N ASP A 223 6.27 5.43 6.64
CA ASP A 223 6.86 4.32 7.40
C ASP A 223 7.38 3.23 6.46
N PHE A 224 6.73 3.06 5.30
CA PHE A 224 7.13 2.13 4.26
C PHE A 224 6.86 2.72 2.87
N ILE A 225 7.52 2.14 1.86
CA ILE A 225 7.28 2.44 0.45
C ILE A 225 6.62 1.21 -0.16
N ALA A 226 5.39 1.36 -0.65
CA ALA A 226 4.73 0.35 -1.43
C ALA A 226 5.10 0.55 -2.90
N PHE A 227 6.04 -0.26 -3.40
CA PHE A 227 6.57 -0.08 -4.75
C PHE A 227 6.21 -1.25 -5.67
N ARG A 228 5.87 -0.90 -6.93
CA ARG A 228 5.55 -1.87 -7.96
C ARG A 228 6.71 -2.84 -8.15
N TYR A 229 6.44 -4.14 -8.05
CA TYR A 229 7.46 -5.20 -8.03
C TYR A 229 8.36 -5.18 -9.27
N GLU A 230 7.79 -5.01 -10.45
CA GLU A 230 8.52 -5.00 -11.71
C GLU A 230 9.52 -3.84 -11.80
N ASP A 231 9.30 -2.78 -11.05
CA ASP A 231 10.13 -1.58 -11.04
C ASP A 231 11.07 -1.51 -9.81
N ARG A 232 11.01 -2.45 -8.86
CA ARG A 232 11.71 -2.36 -7.57
C ARG A 232 13.24 -2.26 -7.65
N ASN A 233 13.82 -2.67 -8.77
CA ASN A 233 15.27 -2.65 -8.98
C ASN A 233 15.85 -1.30 -9.42
N ILE A 234 15.03 -0.24 -9.53
CA ILE A 234 15.52 1.10 -9.86
C ILE A 234 16.34 1.71 -8.72
N LEU A 235 17.25 2.62 -9.09
CA LEU A 235 18.18 3.23 -8.13
C LEU A 235 17.51 3.87 -6.90
N PRO A 236 16.41 4.64 -7.01
CA PRO A 236 15.74 5.24 -5.84
C PRO A 236 15.31 4.20 -4.82
N VAL A 237 14.69 3.09 -5.25
CA VAL A 237 14.23 2.03 -4.35
C VAL A 237 15.40 1.32 -3.69
N ARG A 238 16.43 0.98 -4.47
CA ARG A 238 17.66 0.34 -3.95
C ARG A 238 18.35 1.21 -2.90
N LEU A 239 18.40 2.51 -3.10
CA LEU A 239 18.98 3.44 -2.11
C LEU A 239 18.08 3.60 -0.89
N CYS A 240 16.77 3.80 -1.08
CA CYS A 240 15.84 3.98 0.02
C CYS A 240 15.72 2.73 0.89
N CYS A 241 15.50 1.58 0.30
CA CYS A 241 15.29 0.33 1.04
C CYS A 241 16.60 -0.40 1.38
N GLY A 242 17.58 -0.39 0.48
CA GLY A 242 18.86 -1.05 0.70
C GLY A 242 19.81 -0.23 1.58
N LEU A 243 20.14 1.00 1.18
CA LEU A 243 21.12 1.86 1.87
C LEU A 243 20.53 2.52 3.12
N LEU A 244 19.37 3.17 2.98
CA LEU A 244 18.73 3.90 4.07
C LEU A 244 17.86 3.02 4.97
N LYS A 245 17.75 1.72 4.67
CA LYS A 245 16.99 0.72 5.44
C LYS A 245 15.51 1.05 5.60
N GLY A 246 14.90 1.70 4.58
CA GLY A 246 13.46 1.90 4.51
C GLY A 246 12.72 0.57 4.33
N GLN A 247 11.53 0.43 4.92
CA GLN A 247 10.70 -0.74 4.70
C GLN A 247 10.08 -0.69 3.30
N GLU A 248 10.23 -1.75 2.54
CA GLU A 248 9.56 -1.98 1.26
C GLU A 248 8.27 -2.80 1.46
N ALA A 249 7.22 -2.47 0.72
CA ALA A 249 6.10 -3.35 0.41
C ALA A 249 6.06 -3.53 -1.11
N SER A 250 6.08 -4.77 -1.59
CA SER A 250 6.10 -5.07 -3.04
C SER A 250 4.71 -5.47 -3.53
N TRP A 251 4.20 -4.78 -4.55
CA TRP A 251 2.93 -5.02 -5.22
C TRP A 251 3.08 -4.99 -6.75
N THR A 252 2.40 -5.75 -7.54
CA THR A 252 1.61 -6.90 -7.16
C THR A 252 2.38 -8.16 -7.50
N ILE A 253 2.64 -9.01 -6.51
CA ILE A 253 3.37 -10.26 -6.69
C ILE A 253 2.42 -11.29 -7.28
N ARG A 254 2.77 -11.87 -8.44
CA ARG A 254 1.92 -12.81 -9.17
C ARG A 254 2.45 -14.24 -9.25
N HIS A 255 3.68 -14.46 -8.82
CA HIS A 255 4.32 -15.77 -8.87
C HIS A 255 5.03 -16.12 -7.57
N GLN A 256 5.08 -17.42 -7.24
CA GLN A 256 5.76 -17.91 -6.04
C GLN A 256 7.24 -17.53 -6.00
N SER A 257 7.93 -17.54 -7.14
CA SER A 257 9.35 -17.14 -7.23
C SER A 257 9.57 -15.66 -6.92
N GLU A 258 8.67 -14.78 -7.36
CA GLU A 258 8.71 -13.35 -7.04
C GLU A 258 8.48 -13.10 -5.54
N LEU A 259 7.53 -13.85 -4.96
CA LEU A 259 7.23 -13.80 -3.53
C LEU A 259 8.46 -14.16 -2.71
N GLU A 260 9.15 -15.25 -3.04
CA GLU A 260 10.35 -15.71 -2.34
C GLU A 260 11.49 -14.68 -2.42
N VAL A 261 11.68 -14.06 -3.58
CA VAL A 261 12.66 -12.97 -3.77
C VAL A 261 12.30 -11.73 -2.93
N ALA A 262 11.03 -11.33 -2.91
CA ALA A 262 10.59 -10.17 -2.14
C ALA A 262 10.71 -10.42 -0.62
N GLU A 263 10.33 -11.62 -0.14
CA GLU A 263 10.47 -11.99 1.26
C GLU A 263 11.94 -12.06 1.71
N GLN A 264 12.83 -12.62 0.89
CA GLN A 264 14.27 -12.65 1.17
C GLN A 264 14.87 -11.24 1.27
N ALA A 265 14.33 -10.29 0.52
CA ALA A 265 14.71 -8.88 0.60
C ALA A 265 14.08 -8.15 1.82
N GLY A 266 13.25 -8.81 2.63
CA GLY A 266 12.56 -8.22 3.79
C GLY A 266 11.37 -7.34 3.42
N SER A 267 10.84 -7.46 2.21
CA SER A 267 9.66 -6.73 1.75
C SER A 267 8.38 -7.31 2.36
N LEU A 268 7.41 -6.46 2.67
CA LEU A 268 6.01 -6.87 2.78
C LEU A 268 5.54 -7.31 1.39
N VAL A 269 4.73 -8.36 1.34
CA VAL A 269 4.27 -8.94 0.07
C VAL A 269 2.78 -8.74 -0.10
N ILE A 270 2.40 -8.02 -1.15
CA ILE A 270 1.02 -7.89 -1.61
C ILE A 270 0.89 -8.74 -2.88
N PHE A 271 0.14 -9.86 -2.79
CA PHE A 271 0.08 -10.89 -3.83
C PHE A 271 -1.31 -11.05 -4.43
N GLU A 272 -1.36 -11.55 -5.68
CA GLU A 272 -2.59 -11.75 -6.43
C GLU A 272 -2.48 -12.92 -7.42
N GLY A 273 -3.59 -13.60 -7.69
CA GLY A 273 -3.70 -14.56 -8.79
C GLY A 273 -3.15 -15.96 -8.50
N PHE A 274 -2.58 -16.19 -7.32
CA PHE A 274 -2.12 -17.52 -6.90
C PHE A 274 -2.26 -17.70 -5.38
N LEU A 275 -2.20 -18.95 -4.91
CA LEU A 275 -2.16 -19.24 -3.49
C LEU A 275 -0.69 -19.48 -3.06
N PRO A 276 -0.12 -18.61 -2.20
CA PRO A 276 1.26 -18.78 -1.74
C PRO A 276 1.45 -20.09 -0.97
N LYS A 277 2.57 -20.78 -1.22
CA LYS A 277 3.00 -21.92 -0.40
C LYS A 277 3.16 -21.47 1.06
N LYS A 278 2.88 -22.36 2.02
CA LYS A 278 3.15 -22.08 3.43
C LYS A 278 4.61 -21.65 3.61
N ARG A 279 4.85 -20.66 4.48
CA ARG A 279 6.22 -20.35 4.90
C ARG A 279 6.83 -21.61 5.48
N ALA A 280 8.07 -21.94 5.10
CA ALA A 280 8.84 -22.93 5.85
C ALA A 280 8.93 -22.43 7.30
N GLU A 281 8.63 -23.30 8.25
CA GLU A 281 8.81 -22.98 9.67
C GLU A 281 10.26 -22.53 9.84
N GLN A 282 10.46 -21.29 10.24
CA GLN A 282 11.79 -20.85 10.68
C GLN A 282 12.12 -21.71 11.89
N PRO A 283 13.26 -22.43 11.92
CA PRO A 283 13.66 -23.13 13.13
C PRO A 283 13.65 -22.11 14.27
N ALA A 284 12.95 -22.45 15.36
CA ALA A 284 12.88 -21.64 16.55
C ALA A 284 14.32 -21.18 16.86
N ALA A 285 14.51 -19.89 17.08
CA ALA A 285 15.81 -19.35 17.46
C ALA A 285 16.28 -20.16 18.69
N SER A 286 17.21 -21.06 18.47
CA SER A 286 17.72 -21.97 19.47
C SER A 286 18.21 -21.12 20.65
N GLU A 287 17.80 -21.51 21.84
CA GLU A 287 18.32 -21.14 23.15
C GLU A 287 19.87 -21.29 23.21
N GLN A 288 20.57 -20.35 22.58
CA GLN A 288 22.04 -20.24 22.68
C GLN A 288 22.41 -19.03 23.52
N SER A 289 21.94 -18.99 24.76
CA SER A 289 22.45 -18.04 25.76
C SER A 289 22.29 -18.52 27.21
N GLN A 290 22.54 -19.79 27.46
CA GLN A 290 22.73 -20.32 28.82
C GLN A 290 23.86 -21.34 28.94
N GLN A 291 25.00 -21.14 28.30
CA GLN A 291 26.22 -21.87 28.61
C GLN A 291 27.42 -20.91 28.51
N GLY A 292 27.57 -20.09 29.52
CA GLY A 292 28.68 -19.12 29.60
C GLY A 292 28.75 -18.43 30.96
N ALA A 293 28.40 -19.14 32.06
CA ALA A 293 28.67 -18.67 33.41
C ALA A 293 28.71 -19.90 34.35
N ALA A 294 29.82 -20.58 34.34
CA ALA A 294 30.29 -21.48 35.41
C ALA A 294 31.80 -21.40 35.47
#